data_2ce4302732a3caa2cdff93bf1f68dd4d
#
_entry.id   2ce4302732a3caa2cdff93bf1f68dd4d
#
_cell.length_a   1.000
_cell.length_b   1.000
_cell.length_c   1.000
_cell.angle_alpha   90.00
_cell.angle_beta   90.00
_cell.angle_gamma   90.00
#
_symmetry.space_group_name_H-M   'P 1'
#
loop_
_entity.id
_entity.type
_entity.pdbx_description
1 polymer ?
#
loop_
_entity_poly.entity_id
_entity_poly.type
_entity_poly.pdbx_seq_one_letter_code
_entity_poly.pdbx_strand_id
1 'polypeptide(L)'
;MRLNIMAAAALFVCVNAGAQDFFSWEFGMPEPAARESKVKFLYDAYFDYKLDNREFDEGNEQFTESMTLYGARLTPSLGLQVKQNSNVKHKLMIGIDLMKEFGRHPSAVANSPECDRGLENTRLFREITMYYGLDADLGRWNIRGYAGVFPRHLAEGEYSQAFFSDSLKFYDNNLEGVLIKAYGPKTYAEFAFDWNGQYGPYRREQFNAFGFGKYSFNDFVSAGLAFKYHHYANAAEYGSVVDDAMVQPFVRFGFEKFCGWQDLSATLSWYQTFQQDRRQADGQNNPGGAELTVSLRNWNVGIENRLYYGKDLMPFYNYVDDGGFKYGNDLYGGSPFYRIVPVNA
;
A
#
# COMPACT_ATOMS: atom_id res chain seq x y z
N MET A 1 -0.37 37.52 3.70
CA MET A 1 -1.64 36.77 3.67
C MET A 1 -1.54 35.40 2.98
N ARG A 2 -0.36 34.76 3.01
CA ARG A 2 -0.08 33.45 2.39
C ARG A 2 0.16 32.32 3.42
N LEU A 3 0.10 32.64 4.71
CA LEU A 3 0.46 31.67 5.78
C LEU A 3 -0.72 30.77 6.22
N ASN A 4 -1.96 31.11 5.89
CA ASN A 4 -3.14 30.41 6.43
C ASN A 4 -3.65 29.25 5.54
N ILE A 5 -3.13 29.10 4.31
CA ILE A 5 -3.57 28.02 3.40
C ILE A 5 -2.77 26.74 3.65
N MET A 6 -1.50 26.85 4.02
CA MET A 6 -0.67 25.67 4.34
C MET A 6 -1.09 24.98 5.66
N ALA A 7 -1.62 25.73 6.62
CA ALA A 7 -2.10 25.16 7.87
C ALA A 7 -3.40 24.34 7.68
N ALA A 8 -4.24 24.70 6.72
CA ALA A 8 -5.47 23.96 6.41
C ALA A 8 -5.18 22.65 5.64
N ALA A 9 -4.18 22.64 4.77
CA ALA A 9 -3.76 21.44 4.04
C ALA A 9 -3.12 20.39 4.98
N ALA A 10 -2.33 20.83 5.96
CA ALA A 10 -1.72 19.95 6.96
C ALA A 10 -2.77 19.31 7.89
N LEU A 11 -3.91 19.97 8.14
CA LEU A 11 -4.97 19.41 8.99
C LEU A 11 -5.76 18.29 8.31
N PHE A 12 -5.85 18.25 6.99
CA PHE A 12 -6.59 17.23 6.25
C PHE A 12 -5.80 15.95 5.99
N VAL A 13 -4.47 16.02 5.90
CA VAL A 13 -3.61 14.83 5.70
C VAL A 13 -3.62 13.90 6.92
N CYS A 14 -3.90 14.42 8.11
CA CYS A 14 -3.89 13.64 9.35
C CYS A 14 -5.20 12.87 9.63
N VAL A 15 -6.28 13.13 8.90
CA VAL A 15 -7.57 12.45 9.14
C VAL A 15 -7.56 11.01 8.62
N ASN A 16 -6.71 10.69 7.63
CA ASN A 16 -6.66 9.34 7.04
C ASN A 16 -5.97 8.26 7.88
N ALA A 17 -5.11 8.60 8.82
CA ALA A 17 -4.41 7.60 9.64
C ALA A 17 -5.24 7.09 10.84
N GLY A 18 -6.31 7.78 11.20
CA GLY A 18 -7.18 7.41 12.31
C GLY A 18 -8.56 6.85 11.92
N ALA A 19 -8.90 6.89 10.64
CA ALA A 19 -10.24 6.51 10.18
C ALA A 19 -10.43 4.99 10.03
N GLN A 20 -9.39 4.19 10.17
CA GLN A 20 -9.53 2.73 10.08
C GLN A 20 -10.38 2.12 11.20
N ASP A 21 -10.49 2.78 12.35
CA ASP A 21 -11.29 2.30 13.47
C ASP A 21 -12.63 3.05 13.67
N PHE A 22 -12.89 4.12 12.91
CA PHE A 22 -14.00 5.04 13.24
C PHE A 22 -15.31 4.76 12.51
N PHE A 23 -15.34 3.91 11.48
CA PHE A 23 -16.55 3.63 10.69
C PHE A 23 -16.88 2.15 10.53
N SER A 24 -16.60 1.32 11.53
CA SER A 24 -17.37 0.09 11.67
C SER A 24 -18.68 0.41 12.43
N TRP A 25 -19.64 0.96 11.71
CA TRP A 25 -21.00 1.06 12.26
C TRP A 25 -21.60 -0.34 12.25
N GLU A 26 -21.43 -1.09 13.34
CA GLU A 26 -22.34 -2.17 13.66
C GLU A 26 -23.68 -1.52 14.03
N PHE A 27 -24.57 -1.38 13.08
CA PHE A 27 -25.99 -1.22 13.39
C PHE A 27 -26.49 -2.55 13.97
N GLY A 28 -26.15 -2.81 15.23
CA GLY A 28 -26.75 -3.85 16.02
C GLY A 28 -28.20 -3.49 16.30
N MET A 29 -29.14 -4.10 15.59
CA MET A 29 -30.46 -4.24 16.17
C MET A 29 -30.31 -5.09 17.44
N PRO A 30 -31.02 -4.75 18.57
CA PRO A 30 -30.97 -5.55 19.78
C PRO A 30 -31.40 -6.97 19.45
N GLU A 31 -30.46 -7.92 19.54
CA GLU A 31 -30.78 -9.34 19.35
C GLU A 31 -31.74 -9.81 20.40
N PRO A 32 -32.85 -10.45 20.04
CA PRO A 32 -33.52 -11.36 20.96
C PRO A 32 -32.52 -12.49 21.26
N ALA A 33 -32.44 -12.92 22.51
CA ALA A 33 -31.61 -14.03 22.96
C ALA A 33 -31.97 -15.32 22.21
N ALA A 34 -31.42 -15.48 20.99
CA ALA A 34 -31.70 -16.57 20.09
C ALA A 34 -30.40 -17.29 19.79
N ARG A 35 -30.44 -18.60 19.70
CA ARG A 35 -29.40 -19.54 19.28
C ARG A 35 -28.50 -18.86 18.25
N GLU A 36 -27.21 -18.73 18.55
CA GLU A 36 -26.21 -18.21 17.61
C GLU A 36 -26.40 -18.85 16.23
N SER A 37 -26.86 -18.08 15.29
CA SER A 37 -27.02 -18.53 13.92
C SER A 37 -25.65 -18.97 13.41
N LYS A 38 -25.58 -20.17 12.83
CA LYS A 38 -24.35 -20.64 12.15
C LYS A 38 -23.97 -19.77 10.95
N VAL A 39 -24.93 -19.00 10.44
CA VAL A 39 -24.76 -18.12 9.27
C VAL A 39 -25.11 -16.69 9.69
N LYS A 40 -24.20 -15.76 9.41
CA LYS A 40 -24.37 -14.31 9.65
C LYS A 40 -24.24 -13.59 8.31
N PHE A 41 -25.14 -12.65 8.04
CA PHE A 41 -25.00 -11.72 6.93
C PHE A 41 -24.00 -10.63 7.30
N LEU A 42 -23.09 -10.28 6.38
CA LEU A 42 -22.08 -9.25 6.53
C LEU A 42 -22.33 -8.12 5.54
N TYR A 43 -22.05 -6.91 5.97
CA TYR A 43 -21.94 -5.74 5.10
C TYR A 43 -20.79 -4.88 5.59
N ASP A 44 -20.14 -4.21 4.66
CA ASP A 44 -19.03 -3.30 4.91
C ASP A 44 -19.05 -2.18 3.88
N ALA A 45 -18.56 -1.01 4.24
CA ALA A 45 -18.39 0.10 3.31
C ALA A 45 -17.17 0.91 3.72
N TYR A 46 -16.14 0.85 2.90
CA TYR A 46 -14.95 1.66 3.09
C TYR A 46 -15.07 2.95 2.26
N PHE A 47 -14.80 4.08 2.87
CA PHE A 47 -14.76 5.38 2.22
C PHE A 47 -13.39 6.01 2.42
N ASP A 48 -12.75 6.40 1.33
CA ASP A 48 -11.48 7.13 1.33
C ASP A 48 -11.66 8.45 0.57
N TYR A 49 -11.22 9.53 1.18
CA TYR A 49 -11.17 10.85 0.56
C TYR A 49 -9.74 11.37 0.64
N LYS A 50 -9.16 11.67 -0.50
CA LYS A 50 -7.77 12.10 -0.59
C LYS A 50 -7.65 13.46 -1.25
N LEU A 51 -6.89 14.34 -0.62
CA LEU A 51 -6.39 15.59 -1.18
C LEU A 51 -4.90 15.67 -0.87
N ASP A 52 -4.08 15.53 -1.89
CA ASP A 52 -2.64 15.67 -1.81
C ASP A 52 -2.18 16.51 -3.00
N ASN A 53 -1.66 17.68 -2.74
CA ASN A 53 -1.13 18.58 -3.78
C ASN A 53 0.34 18.83 -3.50
N ARG A 54 1.18 18.43 -4.45
CA ARG A 54 2.63 18.57 -4.40
C ARG A 54 3.06 19.39 -5.60
N GLU A 55 3.63 20.54 -5.34
CA GLU A 55 4.18 21.45 -6.37
C GLU A 55 5.64 21.71 -6.04
N PHE A 56 6.53 21.25 -6.89
CA PHE A 56 7.96 21.43 -6.76
C PHE A 56 8.49 22.17 -7.98
N ASP A 57 9.46 23.06 -7.76
CA ASP A 57 10.21 23.69 -8.86
C ASP A 57 11.05 22.66 -9.61
N GLU A 58 11.29 22.88 -10.90
CA GLU A 58 12.00 21.97 -11.82
C GLU A 58 13.32 21.39 -11.26
N GLY A 59 14.02 22.13 -10.38
CA GLY A 59 15.24 21.65 -9.73
C GLY A 59 15.04 20.60 -8.64
N ASN A 60 13.81 20.39 -8.16
CA ASN A 60 13.47 19.47 -7.06
C ASN A 60 12.68 18.24 -7.50
N GLU A 61 12.37 18.09 -8.78
CA GLU A 61 11.67 16.92 -9.35
C GLU A 61 12.43 15.60 -9.15
N GLN A 62 13.71 15.69 -8.76
CA GLN A 62 14.54 14.53 -8.46
C GLN A 62 14.05 13.72 -7.26
N PHE A 63 13.35 14.34 -6.31
CA PHE A 63 12.95 13.70 -5.05
C PHE A 63 11.47 13.34 -5.00
N THR A 64 10.64 14.01 -5.80
CA THR A 64 9.20 13.73 -5.84
C THR A 64 8.59 14.35 -7.08
N GLU A 65 7.59 13.71 -7.64
CA GLU A 65 6.85 14.24 -8.78
C GLU A 65 5.85 15.30 -8.32
N SER A 66 5.78 16.40 -9.06
CA SER A 66 4.67 17.36 -8.91
C SER A 66 3.38 16.69 -9.36
N MET A 67 2.44 16.55 -8.44
CA MET A 67 1.16 15.90 -8.72
C MET A 67 0.07 16.35 -7.77
N THR A 68 -1.16 16.25 -8.24
CA THR A 68 -2.35 16.40 -7.39
C THR A 68 -3.11 15.09 -7.38
N LEU A 69 -3.31 14.51 -6.19
CA LEU A 69 -4.23 13.40 -5.94
C LEU A 69 -5.45 13.97 -5.23
N TYR A 70 -6.55 14.14 -5.94
CA TYR A 70 -7.78 14.68 -5.38
C TYR A 70 -8.98 13.85 -5.83
N GLY A 71 -9.56 13.14 -4.90
CA GLY A 71 -10.65 12.23 -5.22
C GLY A 71 -11.29 11.57 -4.02
N ALA A 72 -12.32 10.81 -4.30
CA ALA A 72 -13.02 9.98 -3.33
C ALA A 72 -13.20 8.57 -3.86
N ARG A 73 -13.09 7.60 -2.98
CA ARG A 73 -13.30 6.18 -3.24
C ARG A 73 -14.35 5.64 -2.28
N LEU A 74 -15.23 4.80 -2.77
CA LEU A 74 -16.24 4.10 -1.99
C LEU A 74 -16.26 2.63 -2.40
N THR A 75 -16.06 1.73 -1.45
CA THR A 75 -16.06 0.28 -1.70
C THR A 75 -17.07 -0.43 -0.81
N PRO A 76 -18.37 -0.39 -1.17
CA PRO A 76 -19.40 -1.14 -0.45
C PRO A 76 -19.26 -2.64 -0.77
N SER A 77 -19.45 -3.48 0.22
CA SER A 77 -19.44 -4.93 0.09
C SER A 77 -20.50 -5.61 0.95
N LEU A 78 -20.95 -6.76 0.49
CA LEU A 78 -21.94 -7.63 1.15
C LEU A 78 -21.37 -9.04 1.21
N GLY A 79 -21.80 -9.82 2.19
CA GLY A 79 -21.32 -11.19 2.30
C GLY A 79 -22.03 -12.04 3.31
N LEU A 80 -21.54 -13.26 3.41
CA LEU A 80 -22.02 -14.26 4.37
C LEU A 80 -20.84 -14.79 5.18
N GLN A 81 -21.03 -14.92 6.47
CA GLN A 81 -20.10 -15.63 7.35
C GLN A 81 -20.75 -16.92 7.82
N VAL A 82 -20.00 -18.00 7.74
CA VAL A 82 -20.40 -19.32 8.24
C VAL A 82 -19.46 -19.70 9.39
N LYS A 83 -20.02 -19.96 10.56
CA LYS A 83 -19.27 -20.48 11.72
C LYS A 83 -19.20 -22.00 11.62
N GLN A 84 -18.01 -22.55 11.30
CA GLN A 84 -17.79 -23.98 11.23
C GLN A 84 -17.82 -24.59 12.64
N ASN A 85 -17.13 -23.97 13.58
CA ASN A 85 -17.09 -24.32 15.00
C ASN A 85 -16.79 -23.05 15.84
N SER A 86 -16.51 -23.18 17.13
CA SER A 86 -16.20 -22.04 18.01
C SER A 86 -14.99 -21.23 17.54
N ASN A 87 -14.04 -21.87 16.86
CA ASN A 87 -12.73 -21.32 16.57
C ASN A 87 -12.50 -21.00 15.08
N VAL A 88 -13.38 -21.50 14.20
CA VAL A 88 -13.20 -21.35 12.74
C VAL A 88 -14.42 -20.71 12.12
N LYS A 89 -14.21 -19.61 11.43
CA LYS A 89 -15.20 -18.86 10.66
C LYS A 89 -14.75 -18.72 9.22
N HIS A 90 -15.68 -18.88 8.31
CA HIS A 90 -15.48 -18.65 6.88
C HIS A 90 -16.34 -17.47 6.43
N LYS A 91 -15.85 -16.66 5.53
CA LYS A 91 -16.64 -15.58 4.93
C LYS A 91 -16.48 -15.57 3.41
N LEU A 92 -17.54 -15.22 2.73
CA LEU A 92 -17.52 -14.90 1.31
C LEU A 92 -18.08 -13.48 1.15
N MET A 93 -17.30 -12.61 0.54
CA MET A 93 -17.64 -11.21 0.33
C MET A 93 -17.67 -10.90 -1.16
N ILE A 94 -18.60 -10.06 -1.57
CA ILE A 94 -18.67 -9.46 -2.90
C ILE A 94 -18.91 -7.96 -2.75
N GLY A 95 -18.23 -7.17 -3.53
CA GLY A 95 -18.34 -5.70 -3.47
C GLY A 95 -18.00 -5.06 -4.81
N ILE A 96 -18.04 -3.75 -4.80
CA ILE A 96 -17.65 -2.92 -5.95
C ILE A 96 -16.68 -1.85 -5.49
N ASP A 97 -15.72 -1.53 -6.33
CA ASP A 97 -14.81 -0.42 -6.14
C ASP A 97 -15.24 0.75 -7.03
N LEU A 98 -15.62 1.84 -6.39
CA LEU A 98 -16.05 3.08 -7.02
C LEU A 98 -15.04 4.18 -6.66
N MET A 99 -14.50 4.84 -7.68
CA MET A 99 -13.55 5.92 -7.49
C MET A 99 -13.91 7.12 -8.37
N LYS A 100 -13.92 8.30 -7.78
CA LYS A 100 -14.11 9.57 -8.49
C LYS A 100 -12.94 10.50 -8.22
N GLU A 101 -12.16 10.78 -9.23
CA GLU A 101 -11.18 11.87 -9.20
C GLU A 101 -11.87 13.18 -9.48
N PHE A 102 -11.52 14.20 -8.70
CA PHE A 102 -12.05 15.54 -8.87
C PHE A 102 -11.14 16.39 -9.77
N GLY A 103 -11.74 17.28 -10.55
CA GLY A 103 -10.99 18.18 -11.44
C GLY A 103 -10.41 17.54 -12.68
N ARG A 104 -10.56 16.22 -12.89
CA ARG A 104 -10.16 15.60 -14.16
C ARG A 104 -11.11 16.03 -15.26
N HIS A 105 -10.57 16.83 -16.16
CA HIS A 105 -11.26 17.30 -17.35
C HIS A 105 -10.50 16.88 -18.61
N PRO A 106 -11.18 16.43 -19.67
CA PRO A 106 -10.54 16.08 -20.93
C PRO A 106 -9.99 17.32 -21.69
N SER A 107 -9.90 18.45 -21.04
CA SER A 107 -9.32 19.70 -21.54
C SER A 107 -7.80 19.81 -21.34
N ALA A 108 -7.17 18.75 -20.87
CA ALA A 108 -5.72 18.63 -20.93
C ALA A 108 -5.24 18.84 -22.37
N VAL A 109 -3.99 19.14 -22.54
CA VAL A 109 -3.38 19.45 -23.84
C VAL A 109 -3.83 18.44 -24.90
N ALA A 110 -4.50 18.91 -25.93
CA ALA A 110 -4.98 18.06 -27.01
C ALA A 110 -3.83 17.25 -27.62
N ASN A 111 -4.08 15.95 -27.88
CA ASN A 111 -3.08 14.98 -28.38
C ASN A 111 -1.97 14.59 -27.39
N SER A 112 -2.12 14.85 -26.09
CA SER A 112 -1.21 14.28 -25.10
C SER A 112 -1.69 12.88 -24.66
N PRO A 113 -0.78 11.96 -24.30
CA PRO A 113 -1.15 10.66 -23.73
C PRO A 113 -1.95 10.79 -22.43
N GLU A 114 -1.84 11.92 -21.73
CA GLU A 114 -2.59 12.23 -20.53
C GLU A 114 -4.04 12.63 -20.81
N CYS A 115 -4.31 13.21 -21.98
CA CYS A 115 -5.68 13.49 -22.41
C CYS A 115 -6.47 12.20 -22.59
N ASP A 116 -5.88 11.19 -23.22
CA ASP A 116 -6.50 9.88 -23.42
C ASP A 116 -6.69 9.15 -22.10
N ARG A 117 -5.70 9.17 -21.22
CA ARG A 117 -5.81 8.64 -19.85
C ARG A 117 -6.86 9.38 -19.02
N GLY A 118 -7.03 10.67 -19.22
CA GLY A 118 -8.06 11.48 -18.58
C GLY A 118 -9.48 11.02 -18.91
N LEU A 119 -9.72 10.59 -20.15
CA LEU A 119 -11.02 10.06 -20.57
C LEU A 119 -11.31 8.67 -19.97
N GLU A 120 -10.31 7.80 -19.88
CA GLU A 120 -10.46 6.47 -19.28
C GLU A 120 -10.74 6.54 -17.77
N ASN A 121 -10.12 7.47 -17.07
CA ASN A 121 -10.24 7.61 -15.63
C ASN A 121 -11.47 8.41 -15.15
N THR A 122 -12.36 8.83 -16.05
CA THR A 122 -13.67 9.41 -15.66
C THR A 122 -14.67 8.34 -15.22
N ARG A 123 -14.37 7.05 -15.40
CA ARG A 123 -15.25 5.96 -15.00
C ARG A 123 -15.28 5.85 -13.47
N LEU A 124 -16.48 5.97 -12.93
CA LEU A 124 -16.73 5.80 -11.50
C LEU A 124 -16.44 4.37 -11.03
N PHE A 125 -16.86 3.38 -11.80
CA PHE A 125 -16.64 1.97 -11.53
C PHE A 125 -15.21 1.56 -11.90
N ARG A 126 -14.49 0.93 -10.97
CA ARG A 126 -13.15 0.41 -11.17
C ARG A 126 -13.17 -1.09 -11.38
N GLU A 127 -13.63 -1.83 -10.39
CA GLU A 127 -13.68 -3.30 -10.46
C GLU A 127 -14.70 -3.90 -9.49
N ILE A 128 -14.91 -5.21 -9.62
CA ILE A 128 -15.64 -6.01 -8.66
C ILE A 128 -14.66 -6.67 -7.71
N THR A 129 -14.88 -6.50 -6.42
CA THR A 129 -14.17 -7.29 -5.40
C THR A 129 -14.96 -8.54 -5.09
N MET A 130 -14.29 -9.67 -5.02
CA MET A 130 -14.87 -10.93 -4.61
C MET A 130 -13.80 -11.78 -3.94
N TYR A 131 -14.00 -12.09 -2.66
CA TYR A 131 -13.02 -12.86 -1.93
C TYR A 131 -13.61 -13.78 -0.88
N TYR A 132 -12.90 -14.86 -0.68
CA TYR A 132 -13.09 -15.74 0.45
C TYR A 132 -12.20 -15.29 1.61
N GLY A 133 -12.70 -15.38 2.84
CA GLY A 133 -11.96 -15.12 4.08
C GLY A 133 -12.07 -16.28 5.06
N LEU A 134 -10.99 -16.56 5.76
CA LEU A 134 -10.86 -17.51 6.84
C LEU A 134 -10.41 -16.79 8.10
N ASP A 135 -11.05 -17.08 9.24
CA ASP A 135 -10.59 -16.66 10.57
C ASP A 135 -10.54 -17.90 11.46
N ALA A 136 -9.34 -18.24 11.95
CA ALA A 136 -9.09 -19.43 12.77
C ALA A 136 -8.38 -19.04 14.07
N ASP A 137 -9.08 -19.21 15.18
CA ASP A 137 -8.51 -19.05 16.52
C ASP A 137 -7.87 -20.39 16.96
N LEU A 138 -6.56 -20.38 17.08
CA LEU A 138 -5.75 -21.53 17.52
C LEU A 138 -5.26 -21.36 18.98
N GLY A 139 -5.99 -20.58 19.76
CA GLY A 139 -5.70 -20.28 21.15
C GLY A 139 -4.63 -19.20 21.30
N ARG A 140 -3.34 -19.57 21.20
CA ARG A 140 -2.23 -18.61 21.28
C ARG A 140 -2.10 -17.76 20.01
N TRP A 141 -2.57 -18.27 18.88
CA TRP A 141 -2.46 -17.65 17.57
C TRP A 141 -3.84 -17.48 16.94
N ASN A 142 -4.09 -16.33 16.34
CA ASN A 142 -5.20 -16.13 15.43
C ASN A 142 -4.65 -16.03 14.01
N ILE A 143 -5.18 -16.84 13.10
CA ILE A 143 -4.80 -16.88 11.70
C ILE A 143 -5.94 -16.34 10.88
N ARG A 144 -5.68 -15.36 10.02
CA ARG A 144 -6.64 -14.86 9.04
C ARG A 144 -6.10 -15.03 7.64
N GLY A 145 -6.93 -15.55 6.75
CA GLY A 145 -6.60 -15.73 5.34
C GLY A 145 -7.61 -15.08 4.43
N TYR A 146 -7.17 -14.58 3.28
CA TYR A 146 -8.01 -14.02 2.23
C TYR A 146 -7.55 -14.55 0.88
N ALA A 147 -8.49 -14.81 -0.04
CA ALA A 147 -8.19 -15.26 -1.39
C ALA A 147 -9.22 -14.71 -2.37
N GLY A 148 -8.77 -14.14 -3.48
CA GLY A 148 -9.58 -13.51 -4.52
C GLY A 148 -9.16 -12.07 -4.79
N VAL A 149 -10.12 -11.20 -5.12
CA VAL A 149 -9.92 -9.75 -5.28
C VAL A 149 -10.45 -9.06 -4.03
N PHE A 150 -9.56 -8.51 -3.22
CA PHE A 150 -9.89 -7.94 -1.92
C PHE A 150 -9.15 -6.63 -1.64
N PRO A 151 -9.71 -5.73 -0.79
CA PRO A 151 -9.10 -4.44 -0.50
C PRO A 151 -7.70 -4.57 0.10
N ARG A 152 -6.75 -3.77 -0.41
CA ARG A 152 -5.34 -3.72 0.03
C ARG A 152 -5.20 -3.37 1.52
N HIS A 153 -6.12 -2.58 2.10
CA HIS A 153 -6.10 -2.24 3.51
C HIS A 153 -6.29 -3.42 4.46
N LEU A 154 -6.68 -4.60 3.94
CA LEU A 154 -6.69 -5.84 4.73
C LEU A 154 -5.27 -6.35 5.03
N ALA A 155 -4.24 -5.91 4.29
CA ALA A 155 -2.85 -6.02 4.70
C ALA A 155 -2.55 -4.93 5.74
N GLU A 156 -2.17 -5.34 6.94
CA GLU A 156 -2.01 -4.45 8.11
C GLU A 156 -0.53 -4.16 8.44
N GLY A 157 0.40 -4.70 7.64
CA GLY A 157 1.83 -4.45 7.81
C GLY A 157 2.19 -2.98 7.65
N GLU A 158 3.10 -2.50 8.49
CA GLU A 158 3.60 -1.11 8.48
C GLU A 158 4.64 -0.94 7.36
N TYR A 159 4.20 -1.09 6.09
CA TYR A 159 5.09 -0.93 4.93
C TYR A 159 5.42 0.54 4.71
N SER A 160 6.70 0.82 4.53
CA SER A 160 7.13 2.17 4.18
C SER A 160 6.70 2.53 2.75
N GLN A 161 6.79 3.83 2.42
CA GLN A 161 6.52 4.31 1.07
C GLN A 161 7.56 3.83 0.03
N ALA A 162 8.68 3.23 0.46
CA ALA A 162 9.61 2.56 -0.46
C ALA A 162 8.98 1.31 -1.11
N PHE A 163 8.06 0.62 -0.42
CA PHE A 163 7.34 -0.54 -0.96
C PHE A 163 6.08 -0.15 -1.72
N PHE A 164 5.27 0.72 -1.14
CA PHE A 164 3.96 1.13 -1.67
C PHE A 164 3.76 2.62 -1.49
N SER A 165 3.83 3.35 -2.58
CA SER A 165 3.57 4.80 -2.59
C SER A 165 2.10 5.10 -2.28
N ASP A 166 1.83 6.33 -1.86
CA ASP A 166 0.45 6.77 -1.66
C ASP A 166 -0.35 6.82 -2.96
N SER A 167 0.34 7.11 -4.07
CA SER A 167 -0.24 7.07 -5.41
C SER A 167 -0.69 5.66 -5.76
N LEU A 168 0.19 4.65 -5.57
CA LEU A 168 -0.17 3.24 -5.79
C LEU A 168 -1.38 2.84 -4.96
N LYS A 169 -1.36 3.10 -3.65
CA LYS A 169 -2.47 2.76 -2.75
C LYS A 169 -3.78 3.42 -3.15
N PHE A 170 -3.72 4.64 -3.72
CA PHE A 170 -4.90 5.36 -4.16
C PHE A 170 -5.47 4.83 -5.46
N TYR A 171 -4.64 4.50 -6.45
CA TYR A 171 -5.07 4.04 -7.76
C TYR A 171 -5.32 2.53 -7.82
N ASP A 172 -4.50 1.75 -7.15
CA ASP A 172 -4.57 0.29 -7.05
C ASP A 172 -4.89 -0.11 -5.60
N ASN A 173 -6.17 -0.02 -5.26
CA ASN A 173 -6.67 -0.22 -3.89
C ASN A 173 -6.92 -1.68 -3.54
N ASN A 174 -6.88 -2.59 -4.50
CA ASN A 174 -7.19 -4.00 -4.29
C ASN A 174 -5.96 -4.88 -4.54
N LEU A 175 -5.97 -6.05 -3.93
CA LEU A 175 -5.03 -7.13 -4.17
C LEU A 175 -5.75 -8.26 -4.90
N GLU A 176 -5.11 -8.80 -5.92
CA GLU A 176 -5.60 -9.94 -6.69
C GLU A 176 -4.78 -11.19 -6.36
N GLY A 177 -5.20 -11.95 -5.37
CA GLY A 177 -4.42 -13.12 -4.97
C GLY A 177 -4.74 -13.66 -3.59
N VAL A 178 -3.72 -13.77 -2.73
CA VAL A 178 -3.85 -14.31 -1.37
C VAL A 178 -3.15 -13.44 -0.34
N LEU A 179 -3.73 -13.40 0.86
CA LEU A 179 -3.13 -12.78 2.04
C LEU A 179 -3.33 -13.71 3.23
N ILE A 180 -2.28 -13.96 3.97
CA ILE A 180 -2.32 -14.73 5.23
C ILE A 180 -1.72 -13.86 6.32
N LYS A 181 -2.43 -13.77 7.45
CA LYS A 181 -2.01 -13.00 8.63
C LYS A 181 -2.00 -13.90 9.87
N ALA A 182 -1.02 -13.70 10.73
CA ALA A 182 -0.88 -14.41 12.00
C ALA A 182 -0.68 -13.42 13.16
N TYR A 183 -1.55 -13.50 14.14
CA TYR A 183 -1.51 -12.67 15.34
C TYR A 183 -1.17 -13.54 16.54
N GLY A 184 -0.07 -13.23 17.20
CA GLY A 184 0.32 -13.81 18.48
C GLY A 184 0.37 -12.74 19.58
N PRO A 185 0.61 -13.11 20.84
CA PRO A 185 0.61 -12.17 21.96
C PRO A 185 1.59 -11.00 21.85
N LYS A 186 2.70 -11.21 21.17
CA LYS A 186 3.76 -10.22 20.94
C LYS A 186 4.24 -10.16 19.50
N THR A 187 3.57 -10.89 18.61
CA THR A 187 4.03 -11.09 17.24
C THR A 187 2.88 -10.82 16.29
N TYR A 188 3.16 -10.07 15.26
CA TYR A 188 2.34 -9.98 14.07
C TYR A 188 3.18 -10.41 12.87
N ALA A 189 2.58 -11.16 11.97
CA ALA A 189 3.20 -11.50 10.68
C ALA A 189 2.14 -11.59 9.60
N GLU A 190 2.50 -11.17 8.38
CA GLU A 190 1.66 -11.36 7.20
C GLU A 190 2.50 -11.68 5.97
N PHE A 191 1.87 -12.36 5.04
CA PHE A 191 2.39 -12.64 3.71
C PHE A 191 1.27 -12.48 2.70
N ALA A 192 1.55 -11.78 1.61
CA ALA A 192 0.64 -11.61 0.48
C ALA A 192 1.32 -11.98 -0.83
N PHE A 193 0.52 -12.49 -1.74
CA PHE A 193 0.86 -12.66 -3.15
C PHE A 193 -0.21 -11.91 -3.95
N ASP A 194 0.22 -11.01 -4.84
CA ASP A 194 -0.60 -10.09 -5.60
C ASP A 194 -0.25 -10.21 -7.08
N TRP A 195 -1.22 -10.60 -7.90
CA TRP A 195 -1.04 -10.84 -9.32
C TRP A 195 -1.45 -9.62 -10.12
N ASN A 196 -0.49 -8.89 -10.67
CA ASN A 196 -0.74 -7.60 -11.33
C ASN A 196 -0.83 -7.69 -12.85
N GLY A 197 -0.45 -8.79 -13.46
CA GLY A 197 -0.50 -8.93 -14.91
C GLY A 197 -0.30 -10.36 -15.40
N GLN A 198 -1.06 -10.75 -16.42
CA GLN A 198 -0.98 -12.07 -17.04
C GLN A 198 -0.05 -12.05 -18.25
N TYR A 199 0.77 -13.09 -18.39
CA TYR A 199 1.60 -13.29 -19.58
C TYR A 199 0.76 -13.46 -20.86
N GLY A 200 1.22 -12.86 -21.96
CA GLY A 200 0.60 -12.99 -23.26
C GLY A 200 1.44 -12.33 -24.35
N PRO A 201 1.03 -12.43 -25.63
CA PRO A 201 1.77 -11.83 -26.74
C PRO A 201 2.03 -10.33 -26.57
N TYR A 202 1.05 -9.61 -26.01
CA TYR A 202 1.09 -8.16 -25.79
C TYR A 202 0.83 -7.80 -24.32
N ARG A 203 1.00 -8.75 -23.41
CA ARG A 203 0.76 -8.57 -21.98
C ARG A 203 2.01 -8.92 -21.21
N ARG A 204 2.27 -8.16 -20.17
CA ARG A 204 3.41 -8.34 -19.27
C ARG A 204 2.98 -9.16 -18.07
N GLU A 205 3.76 -10.20 -17.75
CA GLU A 205 3.58 -10.91 -16.51
C GLU A 205 4.13 -10.07 -15.36
N GLN A 206 3.30 -9.82 -14.37
CA GLN A 206 3.70 -9.06 -13.20
C GLN A 206 3.06 -9.64 -11.95
N PHE A 207 3.84 -9.78 -10.90
CA PHE A 207 3.30 -10.11 -9.58
C PHE A 207 4.19 -9.55 -8.47
N ASN A 208 3.58 -9.34 -7.30
CA ASN A 208 4.26 -9.03 -6.07
C ASN A 208 4.10 -10.19 -5.08
N ALA A 209 5.18 -10.57 -4.41
CA ALA A 209 5.13 -11.31 -3.17
C ALA A 209 5.70 -10.41 -2.07
N PHE A 210 4.93 -10.13 -1.03
CA PHE A 210 5.37 -9.25 0.03
C PHE A 210 4.94 -9.74 1.40
N GLY A 211 5.62 -9.26 2.42
CA GLY A 211 5.28 -9.64 3.78
C GLY A 211 5.90 -8.71 4.82
N PHE A 212 5.34 -8.81 6.01
CA PHE A 212 5.73 -8.02 7.16
C PHE A 212 5.73 -8.90 8.39
N GLY A 213 6.70 -8.69 9.27
CA GLY A 213 6.74 -9.34 10.57
C GLY A 213 7.26 -8.40 11.64
N LYS A 214 6.60 -8.37 12.80
CA LYS A 214 6.99 -7.56 13.94
C LYS A 214 6.90 -8.38 15.23
N TYR A 215 7.92 -8.22 16.09
CA TYR A 215 7.96 -8.76 17.43
C TYR A 215 8.15 -7.64 18.45
N SER A 216 7.26 -7.57 19.44
CA SER A 216 7.33 -6.60 20.54
C SER A 216 8.05 -7.23 21.73
N PHE A 217 9.29 -6.80 21.98
CA PHE A 217 10.08 -7.26 23.14
C PHE A 217 9.43 -6.79 24.45
N ASN A 218 9.04 -5.54 24.46
CA ASN A 218 8.31 -4.88 25.56
C ASN A 218 7.47 -3.71 24.98
N ASP A 219 6.92 -2.91 25.85
CA ASP A 219 6.08 -1.76 25.47
C ASP A 219 6.88 -0.60 24.83
N PHE A 220 8.20 -0.64 24.91
CA PHE A 220 9.08 0.39 24.41
C PHE A 220 9.83 0.00 23.14
N VAL A 221 10.16 -1.28 22.96
CA VAL A 221 10.99 -1.74 21.85
C VAL A 221 10.28 -2.84 21.08
N SER A 222 10.20 -2.66 19.77
CA SER A 222 9.85 -3.69 18.82
C SER A 222 10.84 -3.74 17.66
N ALA A 223 10.97 -4.87 17.02
CA ALA A 223 11.76 -5.03 15.82
C ALA A 223 11.02 -5.90 14.81
N GLY A 224 11.37 -5.75 13.56
CA GLY A 224 10.71 -6.50 12.50
C GLY A 224 11.41 -6.42 11.16
N LEU A 225 10.74 -6.97 10.18
CA LEU A 225 11.17 -7.04 8.80
C LEU A 225 9.97 -6.85 7.88
N ALA A 226 10.11 -5.98 6.90
CA ALA A 226 9.27 -5.95 5.72
C ALA A 226 10.07 -6.44 4.51
N PHE A 227 9.39 -7.08 3.56
CA PHE A 227 10.00 -7.45 2.29
C PHE A 227 8.98 -7.37 1.16
N LYS A 228 9.47 -7.17 -0.07
CA LYS A 228 8.72 -7.27 -1.31
C LYS A 228 9.62 -7.89 -2.37
N TYR A 229 9.06 -8.79 -3.15
CA TYR A 229 9.63 -9.29 -4.39
C TYR A 229 8.67 -8.96 -5.52
N HIS A 230 9.14 -8.22 -6.51
CA HIS A 230 8.40 -7.90 -7.72
C HIS A 230 9.03 -8.60 -8.91
N HIS A 231 8.22 -9.37 -9.61
CA HIS A 231 8.58 -9.98 -10.88
C HIS A 231 7.92 -9.18 -12.00
N TYR A 232 8.73 -8.81 -12.99
CA TYR A 232 8.29 -8.03 -14.14
C TYR A 232 8.87 -8.65 -15.40
N ALA A 233 8.01 -9.29 -16.20
CA ALA A 233 8.38 -9.88 -17.47
C ALA A 233 7.81 -9.06 -18.62
N ASN A 234 8.61 -8.91 -19.69
CA ASN A 234 8.12 -8.28 -20.90
C ASN A 234 7.16 -9.22 -21.67
N ALA A 235 6.45 -8.68 -22.65
CA ALA A 235 5.63 -9.47 -23.57
C ALA A 235 6.49 -10.48 -24.36
N ALA A 236 5.87 -11.53 -24.87
CA ALA A 236 6.57 -12.61 -25.58
C ALA A 236 7.45 -12.13 -26.76
N GLU A 237 7.09 -11.01 -27.37
CA GLU A 237 7.82 -10.41 -28.51
C GLU A 237 9.12 -9.70 -28.06
N TYR A 238 9.17 -9.23 -26.82
CA TYR A 238 10.30 -8.45 -26.27
C TYR A 238 10.81 -9.14 -25.00
N GLY A 239 11.68 -10.10 -25.17
CA GLY A 239 12.13 -10.98 -24.09
C GLY A 239 12.98 -10.31 -23.02
N SER A 240 12.40 -9.62 -22.05
CA SER A 240 13.13 -9.16 -20.87
C SER A 240 12.40 -9.49 -19.58
N VAL A 241 13.17 -9.84 -18.57
CA VAL A 241 12.67 -10.10 -17.20
C VAL A 241 13.52 -9.32 -16.24
N VAL A 242 12.86 -8.51 -15.40
CA VAL A 242 13.49 -7.80 -14.28
C VAL A 242 12.89 -8.32 -12.99
N ASP A 243 13.74 -8.76 -12.09
CA ASP A 243 13.36 -9.11 -10.73
C ASP A 243 13.83 -8.02 -9.78
N ASP A 244 12.95 -7.56 -8.92
CA ASP A 244 13.23 -6.56 -7.89
C ASP A 244 12.82 -7.10 -6.52
N ALA A 245 13.80 -7.40 -5.68
CA ALA A 245 13.58 -7.78 -4.29
C ALA A 245 14.08 -6.67 -3.36
N MET A 246 13.27 -6.31 -2.38
CA MET A 246 13.64 -5.34 -1.35
C MET A 246 13.32 -5.88 0.03
N VAL A 247 14.25 -5.69 0.97
CA VAL A 247 14.07 -6.03 2.39
C VAL A 247 14.32 -4.81 3.27
N GLN A 248 13.54 -4.69 4.34
CA GLN A 248 13.61 -3.60 5.31
C GLN A 248 13.57 -4.16 6.73
N PRO A 249 14.69 -4.59 7.34
CA PRO A 249 14.76 -4.75 8.78
C PRO A 249 14.61 -3.39 9.48
N PHE A 250 13.91 -3.38 10.61
CA PHE A 250 13.70 -2.17 11.39
C PHE A 250 13.68 -2.44 12.89
N VAL A 251 13.98 -1.39 13.66
CA VAL A 251 13.77 -1.33 15.11
C VAL A 251 12.97 -0.07 15.40
N ARG A 252 11.87 -0.21 16.15
CA ARG A 252 11.00 0.88 16.58
C ARG A 252 11.10 1.06 18.09
N PHE A 253 11.27 2.29 18.51
CA PHE A 253 11.20 2.75 19.89
C PHE A 253 9.91 3.56 20.07
N GLY A 254 8.99 3.07 20.90
CA GLY A 254 7.73 3.71 21.21
C GLY A 254 7.75 4.33 22.60
N PHE A 255 7.28 5.56 22.71
CA PHE A 255 7.26 6.34 23.94
C PHE A 255 5.84 6.68 24.38
N GLU A 256 4.81 6.12 23.76
CA GLU A 256 3.41 6.43 23.97
C GLU A 256 2.99 6.27 25.44
N LYS A 257 3.45 5.20 26.08
CA LYS A 257 3.15 4.92 27.49
C LYS A 257 3.78 5.89 28.47
N PHE A 258 4.87 6.56 28.08
CA PHE A 258 5.58 7.50 28.96
C PHE A 258 4.96 8.89 28.97
N CYS A 259 4.36 9.30 27.88
CA CYS A 259 3.80 10.65 27.74
C CYS A 259 2.28 10.68 27.49
N GLY A 260 1.62 9.52 27.38
CA GLY A 260 0.18 9.43 27.14
C GLY A 260 -0.25 9.93 25.76
N TRP A 261 0.67 9.94 24.79
CA TRP A 261 0.38 10.27 23.40
C TRP A 261 -0.16 9.06 22.66
N GLN A 262 -0.92 9.29 21.59
CA GLN A 262 -1.44 8.22 20.73
C GLN A 262 -0.33 7.53 19.94
N ASP A 263 0.67 8.30 19.47
CA ASP A 263 1.91 7.80 18.91
C ASP A 263 3.03 8.80 19.24
N LEU A 264 4.12 8.31 19.77
CA LEU A 264 5.38 9.00 19.89
C LEU A 264 6.45 7.95 19.69
N SER A 265 7.02 7.91 18.49
CA SER A 265 7.96 6.85 18.15
C SER A 265 9.08 7.29 17.24
N ALA A 266 10.18 6.55 17.33
CA ALA A 266 11.29 6.64 16.39
C ALA A 266 11.58 5.25 15.83
N THR A 267 11.62 5.12 14.52
CA THR A 267 11.92 3.87 13.81
C THR A 267 13.18 4.04 12.99
N LEU A 268 14.16 3.17 13.23
CA LEU A 268 15.36 3.07 12.42
C LEU A 268 15.24 1.85 11.50
N SER A 269 15.40 2.07 10.21
CA SER A 269 15.28 1.05 9.17
C SER A 269 16.54 1.02 8.29
N TRP A 270 16.82 -0.15 7.72
CA TRP A 270 17.77 -0.32 6.64
C TRP A 270 17.05 -0.91 5.44
N TYR A 271 17.23 -0.33 4.25
CA TYR A 271 16.75 -0.88 2.98
C TYR A 271 17.89 -1.56 2.27
N GLN A 272 17.64 -2.74 1.76
CA GLN A 272 18.52 -3.44 0.83
C GLN A 272 17.69 -3.94 -0.33
N THR A 273 18.03 -3.51 -1.54
CA THR A 273 17.42 -4.02 -2.75
C THR A 273 18.36 -4.99 -3.45
N PHE A 274 17.76 -5.93 -4.17
CA PHE A 274 18.44 -6.92 -5.02
C PHE A 274 17.68 -6.93 -6.34
N GLN A 275 18.27 -6.31 -7.35
CA GLN A 275 17.64 -6.13 -8.66
C GLN A 275 18.46 -6.81 -9.72
N GLN A 276 17.79 -7.50 -10.64
CA GLN A 276 18.42 -8.20 -11.73
C GLN A 276 17.61 -8.02 -13.01
N ASP A 277 18.25 -7.44 -14.04
CA ASP A 277 17.83 -7.59 -15.42
C ASP A 277 18.47 -8.87 -15.99
N ARG A 278 17.65 -9.90 -16.23
CA ARG A 278 18.16 -11.22 -16.67
C ARG A 278 18.79 -11.23 -18.05
N ARG A 279 18.62 -10.17 -18.85
CA ARG A 279 19.26 -10.03 -20.16
C ARG A 279 20.73 -9.64 -20.07
N GLN A 280 21.12 -8.99 -18.99
CA GLN A 280 22.46 -8.45 -18.83
C GLN A 280 23.28 -9.36 -17.92
N ALA A 281 24.45 -9.82 -18.40
CA ALA A 281 25.35 -10.66 -17.59
C ALA A 281 25.76 -9.99 -16.26
N ASP A 282 25.93 -8.66 -16.28
CA ASP A 282 26.27 -7.82 -15.13
C ASP A 282 25.07 -7.00 -14.62
N GLY A 283 23.84 -7.44 -14.95
CA GLY A 283 22.59 -6.72 -14.67
C GLY A 283 22.13 -6.74 -13.22
N GLN A 284 23.02 -7.06 -12.26
CA GLN A 284 22.71 -6.99 -10.83
C GLN A 284 22.98 -5.59 -10.28
N ASN A 285 22.00 -5.08 -9.55
CA ASN A 285 22.12 -3.81 -8.84
C ASN A 285 21.58 -3.98 -7.41
N ASN A 286 22.41 -3.66 -6.43
CA ASN A 286 22.10 -3.92 -5.01
C ASN A 286 22.26 -2.62 -4.20
N PRO A 287 21.45 -1.57 -4.46
CA PRO A 287 21.49 -0.35 -3.66
C PRO A 287 20.90 -0.59 -2.27
N GLY A 288 21.32 0.25 -1.33
CA GLY A 288 20.78 0.23 0.03
C GLY A 288 20.90 1.59 0.71
N GLY A 289 20.18 1.75 1.81
CA GLY A 289 20.19 2.98 2.59
C GLY A 289 19.52 2.82 3.95
N ALA A 290 19.77 3.80 4.81
CA ALA A 290 19.19 3.89 6.13
C ALA A 290 18.08 4.95 6.17
N GLU A 291 17.06 4.71 6.97
CA GLU A 291 15.98 5.66 7.22
C GLU A 291 15.72 5.80 8.71
N LEU A 292 15.53 7.04 9.15
CA LEU A 292 14.98 7.37 10.45
C LEU A 292 13.60 7.99 10.25
N THR A 293 12.57 7.35 10.78
CA THR A 293 11.21 7.88 10.83
C THR A 293 10.88 8.28 12.26
N VAL A 294 10.43 9.52 12.44
CA VAL A 294 9.92 10.03 13.73
C VAL A 294 8.46 10.38 13.57
N SER A 295 7.61 9.75 14.38
CA SER A 295 6.16 9.95 14.37
C SER A 295 5.69 10.54 15.70
N LEU A 296 4.85 11.56 15.59
CA LEU A 296 4.22 12.26 16.71
C LEU A 296 2.73 12.35 16.43
N ARG A 297 1.86 11.79 17.28
CA ARG A 297 0.41 11.91 17.14
C ARG A 297 -0.26 12.09 18.49
N ASN A 298 -1.11 13.09 18.56
CA ASN A 298 -1.98 13.34 19.70
C ASN A 298 -3.28 14.01 19.22
N TRP A 299 -4.42 13.76 19.87
CA TRP A 299 -5.75 14.29 19.49
C TRP A 299 -6.12 14.07 18.03
N ASN A 300 -5.70 12.93 17.46
CA ASN A 300 -5.88 12.58 16.04
C ASN A 300 -5.17 13.52 15.03
N VAL A 301 -4.25 14.36 15.52
CA VAL A 301 -3.34 15.16 14.69
C VAL A 301 -1.95 14.56 14.81
N GLY A 302 -1.30 14.30 13.68
CA GLY A 302 0.02 13.69 13.64
C GLY A 302 0.97 14.40 12.69
N ILE A 303 2.25 14.29 13.02
CA ILE A 303 3.37 14.71 12.17
C ILE A 303 4.29 13.50 12.05
N GLU A 304 4.65 13.17 10.83
CA GLU A 304 5.68 12.18 10.52
C GLU A 304 6.80 12.84 9.73
N ASN A 305 8.02 12.61 10.17
CA ASN A 305 9.21 13.07 9.46
C ASN A 305 10.08 11.87 9.11
N ARG A 306 10.57 11.82 7.87
CA ARG A 306 11.44 10.77 7.35
C ARG A 306 12.74 11.38 6.86
N LEU A 307 13.84 10.80 7.29
CA LEU A 307 15.19 11.13 6.86
C LEU A 307 15.80 9.88 6.24
N TYR A 308 16.00 9.91 4.93
CA TYR A 308 16.65 8.82 4.20
C TYR A 308 18.06 9.22 3.80
N TYR A 309 19.00 8.30 4.02
CA TYR A 309 20.37 8.42 3.55
C TYR A 309 20.82 7.11 2.92
N GLY A 310 21.13 7.14 1.62
CA GLY A 310 21.49 5.92 0.89
C GLY A 310 21.68 6.15 -0.59
N LYS A 311 21.61 5.06 -1.35
CA LYS A 311 21.64 5.06 -2.81
C LYS A 311 20.21 5.11 -3.36
N ASP A 312 20.10 5.40 -4.64
CA ASP A 312 18.87 5.24 -5.41
C ASP A 312 18.36 3.79 -5.29
N LEU A 313 17.18 3.60 -4.70
CA LEU A 313 16.55 2.29 -4.57
C LEU A 313 15.83 1.86 -5.87
N MET A 314 15.75 2.73 -6.87
CA MET A 314 15.00 2.52 -8.13
C MET A 314 15.89 2.73 -9.36
N PRO A 315 17.04 2.05 -9.47
CA PRO A 315 18.04 2.34 -10.50
C PRO A 315 17.56 2.10 -11.94
N PHE A 316 16.56 1.23 -12.15
CA PHE A 316 15.96 1.01 -13.47
C PHE A 316 14.78 1.91 -13.79
N TYR A 317 14.46 2.89 -12.94
CA TYR A 317 13.29 3.75 -13.11
C TYR A 317 13.24 4.45 -14.48
N ASN A 318 14.38 4.96 -14.92
CA ASN A 318 14.52 5.62 -16.23
C ASN A 318 14.98 4.67 -17.34
N TYR A 319 15.15 3.39 -17.06
CA TYR A 319 15.62 2.43 -18.04
C TYR A 319 14.54 2.15 -19.09
N VAL A 320 14.97 2.07 -20.33
CA VAL A 320 14.12 1.80 -21.49
C VAL A 320 14.49 0.44 -22.07
N ASP A 321 13.51 -0.44 -22.26
CA ASP A 321 13.73 -1.75 -22.87
C ASP A 321 13.91 -1.67 -24.41
N ASP A 322 14.18 -2.81 -25.04
CA ASP A 322 14.40 -2.89 -26.49
C ASP A 322 13.14 -2.51 -27.31
N GLY A 323 11.96 -2.59 -26.70
CA GLY A 323 10.70 -2.13 -27.28
C GLY A 323 10.43 -0.63 -27.08
N GLY A 324 11.34 0.10 -26.44
CA GLY A 324 11.20 1.53 -26.13
C GLY A 324 10.31 1.81 -24.91
N PHE A 325 9.97 0.80 -24.11
CA PHE A 325 9.17 0.97 -22.91
C PHE A 325 10.03 1.37 -21.73
N LYS A 326 9.63 2.46 -21.06
CA LYS A 326 10.28 2.93 -19.83
C LYS A 326 9.69 2.19 -18.63
N TYR A 327 10.52 1.57 -17.82
CA TYR A 327 10.06 0.80 -16.65
C TYR A 327 9.32 1.65 -15.62
N GLY A 328 9.93 2.71 -15.13
CA GLY A 328 9.31 3.69 -14.25
C GLY A 328 8.46 3.08 -13.13
N ASN A 329 7.26 3.58 -12.99
CA ASN A 329 6.30 3.13 -11.98
C ASN A 329 5.76 1.71 -12.20
N ASP A 330 5.83 1.17 -13.42
CA ASP A 330 5.37 -0.19 -13.70
C ASP A 330 6.27 -1.23 -13.03
N LEU A 331 7.58 -0.94 -12.89
CA LEU A 331 8.50 -1.78 -12.14
C LEU A 331 8.48 -1.47 -10.63
N TYR A 332 8.32 -0.19 -10.27
CA TYR A 332 8.43 0.26 -8.89
C TYR A 332 7.11 0.81 -8.38
N GLY A 333 6.51 0.17 -7.40
CA GLY A 333 5.35 0.72 -6.69
C GLY A 333 5.70 1.70 -5.57
N GLY A 334 6.99 1.99 -5.36
CA GLY A 334 7.48 2.85 -4.29
C GLY A 334 7.43 4.34 -4.61
N SER A 335 7.59 5.17 -3.58
CA SER A 335 7.65 6.63 -3.72
C SER A 335 8.95 7.08 -4.39
N PRO A 336 8.89 8.04 -5.33
CA PRO A 336 10.07 8.69 -5.91
C PRO A 336 11.03 9.30 -4.88
N PHE A 337 10.58 9.53 -3.65
CA PHE A 337 11.42 10.01 -2.54
C PHE A 337 12.69 9.19 -2.33
N TYR A 338 12.66 7.89 -2.64
CA TYR A 338 13.80 6.99 -2.51
C TYR A 338 14.67 6.90 -3.77
N ARG A 339 14.37 7.72 -4.78
CA ARG A 339 15.14 7.85 -6.01
C ARG A 339 16.11 9.02 -5.87
N ILE A 340 17.37 8.72 -5.63
CA ILE A 340 18.44 9.72 -5.62
C ILE A 340 19.04 9.76 -7.03
N VAL A 341 18.84 10.87 -7.73
CA VAL A 341 19.54 11.13 -8.98
C VAL A 341 20.87 11.77 -8.63
N PRO A 342 22.02 11.20 -9.05
CA PRO A 342 23.30 11.87 -8.85
C PRO A 342 23.23 13.25 -9.51
N VAL A 343 23.47 14.31 -8.76
CA VAL A 343 23.71 15.62 -9.34
C VAL A 343 24.96 15.46 -10.19
N ASN A 344 24.81 15.51 -11.51
CA ASN A 344 25.93 15.56 -12.40
C ASN A 344 26.69 16.85 -12.07
N ALA A 345 27.86 16.69 -11.45
CA ALA A 345 28.79 17.77 -11.15
C ALA A 345 29.41 18.31 -12.47
#